data_fc61dca84ba151f9d6c13417e44c4d9f
#
_entry.id   fc61dca84ba151f9d6c13417e44c4d9f
#
_cell.length_a   1.000
_cell.length_b   1.000
_cell.length_c   1.000
_cell.angle_alpha   90.00
_cell.angle_beta   90.00
_cell.angle_gamma   90.00
#
_symmetry.space_group_name_H-M   'P 1'
#
loop_
_entity.id
_entity.type
_entity.pdbx_description
1 polymer ?
#
loop_
_entity_poly.entity_id
_entity_poly.type
_entity_poly.pdbx_seq_one_letter_code
_entity_poly.pdbx_strand_id
1 'polypeptide(L)'
;MHNPISVNTKRACPLSGSHSAYVVSDKDRHGENLRNVISKESGLIFVDPIPFENTEEFYKKEYRKSYKGIITPKKKHIYRAGKNALSRYNRIKSTVDIGDSILDAGSSSGEFVYLLKSRGHKAKGLEANEGYAMFGKKELGIDVEAKAFSEFKSELKFDAITMFHVLEHLENPISTLEHLSSFLKPDGFL
;
A
#
# COMPACT_ATOMS: atom_id res chain seq x y z
N MET A 1 -3.26 35.85 -5.80
CA MET A 1 -3.57 34.47 -5.34
C MET A 1 -4.76 34.00 -6.16
N HIS A 2 -4.64 32.92 -6.91
CA HIS A 2 -5.81 32.36 -7.63
C HIS A 2 -6.71 31.69 -6.60
N ASN A 3 -7.99 32.03 -6.60
CA ASN A 3 -8.98 31.31 -5.80
C ASN A 3 -9.05 29.84 -6.28
N PRO A 4 -9.06 28.86 -5.37
CA PRO A 4 -9.15 27.47 -5.77
C PRO A 4 -10.48 27.21 -6.49
N ILE A 5 -10.43 26.49 -7.62
CA ILE A 5 -11.60 26.16 -8.42
C ILE A 5 -12.43 25.10 -7.69
N SER A 6 -13.64 25.47 -7.29
CA SER A 6 -14.59 24.56 -6.66
C SER A 6 -15.29 23.70 -7.73
N VAL A 7 -15.40 22.39 -7.49
CA VAL A 7 -16.04 21.42 -8.41
C VAL A 7 -16.90 20.43 -7.63
N ASN A 8 -17.89 19.86 -8.34
CA ASN A 8 -18.53 18.61 -7.93
C ASN A 8 -17.83 17.45 -8.64
N THR A 9 -17.35 16.48 -7.89
CA THR A 9 -16.63 15.32 -8.42
C THR A 9 -17.57 14.27 -9.00
N LYS A 10 -17.09 13.50 -9.96
CA LYS A 10 -17.86 12.37 -10.54
C LYS A 10 -17.96 11.21 -9.53
N ARG A 11 -16.90 10.96 -8.78
CA ARG A 11 -16.90 9.98 -7.69
C ARG A 11 -16.98 10.66 -6.33
N ALA A 12 -17.61 10.01 -5.37
CA ALA A 12 -17.60 10.46 -3.98
C ALA A 12 -16.18 10.38 -3.39
N CYS A 13 -15.84 11.29 -2.50
CA CYS A 13 -14.61 11.18 -1.70
C CYS A 13 -14.63 9.88 -0.90
N PRO A 14 -13.60 9.02 -0.96
CA PRO A 14 -13.57 7.75 -0.24
C PRO A 14 -13.71 7.86 1.28
N LEU A 15 -13.32 9.00 1.88
CA LEU A 15 -13.40 9.21 3.33
C LEU A 15 -14.72 9.83 3.79
N SER A 16 -15.20 10.89 3.08
CA SER A 16 -16.37 11.65 3.56
C SER A 16 -17.65 11.32 2.82
N GLY A 17 -17.59 10.58 1.70
CA GLY A 17 -18.74 10.39 0.84
C GLY A 17 -19.17 11.64 0.05
N SER A 18 -18.55 12.79 0.28
CA SER A 18 -18.90 14.06 -0.33
C SER A 18 -18.39 14.16 -1.78
N HIS A 19 -19.16 14.84 -2.63
CA HIS A 19 -18.75 15.21 -3.97
C HIS A 19 -18.14 16.63 -4.06
N SER A 20 -18.08 17.38 -2.94
CA SER A 20 -17.61 18.75 -2.93
C SER A 20 -16.10 18.84 -2.77
N ALA A 21 -15.42 19.43 -3.75
CA ALA A 21 -13.97 19.46 -3.79
C ALA A 21 -13.42 20.75 -4.43
N TYR A 22 -12.10 20.97 -4.27
CA TYR A 22 -11.34 21.94 -5.06
C TYR A 22 -10.39 21.20 -6.02
N VAL A 23 -10.16 21.76 -7.20
CA VAL A 23 -9.14 21.26 -8.12
C VAL A 23 -7.75 21.59 -7.60
N VAL A 24 -6.91 20.58 -7.50
CA VAL A 24 -5.48 20.69 -7.14
C VAL A 24 -4.63 20.75 -8.40
N SER A 25 -4.90 19.88 -9.38
CA SER A 25 -4.21 19.81 -10.65
C SER A 25 -5.08 19.10 -11.68
N ASP A 26 -5.03 19.53 -12.94
CA ASP A 26 -5.64 18.82 -14.07
C ASP A 26 -4.64 17.98 -14.87
N LYS A 27 -3.37 17.94 -14.42
CA LYS A 27 -2.27 17.24 -15.09
C LYS A 27 -1.52 16.33 -14.13
N ASP A 28 -1.02 15.22 -14.67
CA ASP A 28 -0.04 14.38 -14.01
C ASP A 28 1.39 14.93 -14.14
N ARG A 29 2.37 14.20 -13.60
CA ARG A 29 3.79 14.55 -13.67
C ARG A 29 4.40 14.55 -15.08
N HIS A 30 3.70 13.98 -16.06
CA HIS A 30 4.12 13.91 -17.47
C HIS A 30 3.37 14.92 -18.34
N GLY A 31 2.45 15.70 -17.76
CA GLY A 31 1.62 16.68 -18.46
C GLY A 31 0.36 16.10 -19.09
N GLU A 32 0.07 14.82 -18.86
CA GLU A 32 -1.14 14.15 -19.33
C GLU A 32 -2.36 14.55 -18.49
N ASN A 33 -3.56 14.43 -19.07
CA ASN A 33 -4.78 14.81 -18.37
C ASN A 33 -5.08 13.85 -17.22
N LEU A 34 -4.93 14.36 -15.99
CA LEU A 34 -5.26 13.65 -14.77
C LEU A 34 -5.70 14.66 -13.70
N ARG A 35 -7.02 14.75 -13.47
CA ARG A 35 -7.52 15.67 -12.47
C ARG A 35 -7.34 15.12 -11.07
N ASN A 36 -6.63 15.86 -10.24
CA ASN A 36 -6.51 15.64 -8.80
C ASN A 36 -7.35 16.70 -8.08
N VAL A 37 -8.16 16.26 -7.14
CA VAL A 37 -9.03 17.12 -6.35
C VAL A 37 -8.79 16.91 -4.86
N ILE A 38 -9.06 17.94 -4.05
CA ILE A 38 -9.05 17.84 -2.59
C ILE A 38 -10.48 17.99 -2.06
N SER A 39 -10.95 17.01 -1.30
CA SER A 39 -12.25 17.07 -0.65
C SER A 39 -12.32 18.25 0.31
N LYS A 40 -13.40 19.02 0.26
CA LYS A 40 -13.63 20.16 1.18
C LYS A 40 -13.89 19.70 2.60
N GLU A 41 -14.43 18.49 2.78
CA GLU A 41 -14.80 17.96 4.09
C GLU A 41 -13.67 17.20 4.76
N SER A 42 -13.02 16.26 4.02
CA SER A 42 -12.01 15.39 4.60
C SER A 42 -10.57 15.86 4.38
N GLY A 43 -10.33 16.77 3.43
CA GLY A 43 -8.99 17.14 3.01
C GLY A 43 -8.25 16.06 2.21
N LEU A 44 -8.90 14.93 1.90
CA LEU A 44 -8.29 13.88 1.09
C LEU A 44 -8.09 14.37 -0.34
N ILE A 45 -6.87 14.16 -0.87
CA ILE A 45 -6.57 14.36 -2.29
C ILE A 45 -6.78 13.04 -3.01
N PHE A 46 -7.56 13.07 -4.10
CA PHE A 46 -7.85 11.88 -4.90
C PHE A 46 -8.06 12.24 -6.38
N VAL A 47 -7.95 11.24 -7.24
CA VAL A 47 -8.15 11.40 -8.69
C VAL A 47 -9.65 11.36 -9.00
N ASP A 48 -10.14 12.30 -9.82
CA ASP A 48 -11.53 12.36 -10.28
C ASP A 48 -11.65 12.89 -11.72
N PRO A 49 -12.23 12.11 -12.64
CA PRO A 49 -12.63 10.70 -12.51
C PRO A 49 -11.43 9.77 -12.50
N ILE A 50 -11.60 8.54 -12.03
CA ILE A 50 -10.59 7.50 -12.22
C ILE A 50 -10.44 7.29 -13.74
N PRO A 51 -9.22 7.35 -14.31
CA PRO A 51 -8.99 7.32 -15.74
C PRO A 51 -9.29 5.96 -16.40
N PHE A 52 -9.54 4.92 -15.62
CA PHE A 52 -9.82 3.56 -16.08
C PHE A 52 -11.18 3.11 -15.57
N GLU A 53 -12.02 2.54 -16.46
CA GLU A 53 -13.35 2.06 -16.10
C GLU A 53 -13.32 0.83 -15.15
N ASN A 54 -12.17 0.15 -15.08
CA ASN A 54 -11.98 -1.01 -14.21
C ASN A 54 -10.52 -1.06 -13.73
N THR A 55 -10.24 -0.36 -12.63
CA THR A 55 -8.91 -0.32 -12.00
C THR A 55 -8.45 -1.72 -11.56
N GLU A 56 -9.36 -2.55 -11.05
CA GLU A 56 -9.05 -3.91 -10.65
C GLU A 56 -8.62 -4.77 -11.87
N GLU A 57 -9.27 -4.59 -13.00
CA GLU A 57 -8.92 -5.29 -14.24
C GLU A 57 -7.61 -4.75 -14.84
N PHE A 58 -7.35 -3.45 -14.73
CA PHE A 58 -6.08 -2.84 -15.13
C PHE A 58 -4.92 -3.39 -14.30
N TYR A 59 -5.05 -3.42 -12.97
CA TYR A 59 -4.03 -4.01 -12.09
C TYR A 59 -3.90 -5.52 -12.32
N LYS A 60 -4.99 -6.25 -12.51
CA LYS A 60 -4.95 -7.67 -12.90
C LYS A 60 -4.26 -7.88 -14.26
N LYS A 61 -4.44 -6.99 -15.24
CA LYS A 61 -3.79 -7.07 -16.56
C LYS A 61 -2.31 -6.73 -16.50
N GLU A 62 -1.94 -5.66 -15.81
CA GLU A 62 -0.52 -5.31 -15.56
C GLU A 62 0.14 -6.37 -14.67
N TYR A 63 -0.54 -6.84 -13.65
CA TYR A 63 -0.12 -8.01 -12.87
C TYR A 63 0.03 -9.25 -13.77
N ARG A 64 -0.93 -9.58 -14.64
CA ARG A 64 -0.83 -10.75 -15.55
C ARG A 64 0.28 -10.61 -16.58
N LYS A 65 0.60 -9.41 -17.06
CA LYS A 65 1.77 -9.20 -17.92
C LYS A 65 3.08 -9.43 -17.17
N SER A 66 3.15 -9.07 -15.89
CA SER A 66 4.28 -9.38 -15.03
C SER A 66 4.33 -10.86 -14.60
N TYR A 67 3.20 -11.56 -14.54
CA TYR A 67 3.12 -12.99 -14.21
C TYR A 67 3.71 -13.92 -15.30
N LYS A 68 3.79 -13.48 -16.56
CA LYS A 68 4.41 -14.29 -17.64
C LYS A 68 5.92 -14.22 -17.70
N GLY A 69 6.55 -13.37 -16.90
CA GLY A 69 7.99 -13.33 -16.71
C GLY A 69 8.28 -13.29 -15.21
N ILE A 70 9.04 -14.23 -14.68
CA ILE A 70 9.55 -14.21 -13.31
C ILE A 70 10.28 -12.89 -13.12
N ILE A 71 9.63 -11.88 -12.55
CA ILE A 71 10.25 -10.59 -12.29
C ILE A 71 10.95 -10.68 -10.94
N THR A 72 12.17 -11.16 -10.98
CA THR A 72 13.06 -11.00 -9.84
C THR A 72 13.46 -9.52 -9.70
N PRO A 73 13.45 -8.96 -8.50
CA PRO A 73 13.84 -7.56 -8.30
C PRO A 73 15.28 -7.33 -8.75
N LYS A 74 15.53 -6.25 -9.50
CA LYS A 74 16.87 -5.87 -9.94
C LYS A 74 17.71 -5.42 -8.74
N LYS A 75 19.02 -5.66 -8.74
CA LYS A 75 19.95 -5.27 -7.64
C LYS A 75 19.76 -3.83 -7.15
N LYS A 76 19.57 -2.87 -8.07
CA LYS A 76 19.29 -1.47 -7.70
C LYS A 76 17.99 -1.27 -6.92
N HIS A 77 16.99 -2.11 -7.19
CA HIS A 77 15.71 -2.07 -6.46
C HIS A 77 15.89 -2.60 -5.04
N ILE A 78 16.59 -3.73 -4.87
CA ILE A 78 16.91 -4.31 -3.56
C ILE A 78 17.67 -3.30 -2.70
N TYR A 79 18.71 -2.65 -3.25
CA TYR A 79 19.47 -1.63 -2.53
C TYR A 79 18.61 -0.44 -2.08
N ARG A 80 17.74 0.07 -2.99
CA ARG A 80 16.83 1.16 -2.67
C ARG A 80 15.79 0.73 -1.63
N ALA A 81 15.24 -0.48 -1.76
CA ALA A 81 14.26 -1.03 -0.83
C ALA A 81 14.87 -1.23 0.56
N GLY A 82 16.12 -1.69 0.65
CA GLY A 82 16.85 -1.78 1.93
C GLY A 82 17.06 -0.42 2.61
N LYS A 83 17.40 0.63 1.85
CA LYS A 83 17.45 2.00 2.40
C LYS A 83 16.08 2.48 2.90
N ASN A 84 15.03 2.22 2.13
CA ASN A 84 13.68 2.57 2.51
C ASN A 84 13.23 1.79 3.76
N ALA A 85 13.62 0.51 3.88
CA ALA A 85 13.33 -0.29 5.05
C ALA A 85 13.90 0.34 6.34
N LEU A 86 15.15 0.83 6.30
CA LEU A 86 15.75 1.56 7.43
C LEU A 86 14.96 2.83 7.78
N SER A 87 14.55 3.61 6.77
CA SER A 87 13.73 4.82 6.97
C SER A 87 12.37 4.49 7.58
N ARG A 88 11.70 3.43 7.09
CA ARG A 88 10.42 2.94 7.60
C ARG A 88 10.55 2.49 9.06
N TYR A 89 11.57 1.69 9.36
CA TYR A 89 11.82 1.23 10.73
C TYR A 89 12.03 2.41 11.69
N ASN A 90 12.79 3.41 11.29
CA ASN A 90 13.02 4.60 12.12
C ASN A 90 11.74 5.37 12.44
N ARG A 91 10.70 5.26 11.61
CA ARG A 91 9.39 5.89 11.86
C ARG A 91 8.55 5.14 12.88
N ILE A 92 8.66 3.80 12.93
CA ILE A 92 7.79 2.97 13.77
C ILE A 92 8.47 2.44 15.03
N LYS A 93 9.81 2.47 15.13
CA LYS A 93 10.58 1.85 16.22
C LYS A 93 10.26 2.38 17.63
N SER A 94 9.62 3.54 17.75
CA SER A 94 9.15 4.10 19.02
C SER A 94 7.71 3.68 19.36
N THR A 95 7.03 2.99 18.45
CA THR A 95 5.62 2.60 18.58
C THR A 95 5.47 1.09 18.71
N VAL A 96 6.51 0.32 18.32
CA VAL A 96 6.53 -1.14 18.39
C VAL A 96 7.57 -1.61 19.40
N ASP A 97 7.22 -2.63 20.17
CA ASP A 97 8.13 -3.28 21.11
C ASP A 97 8.85 -4.47 20.48
N ILE A 98 10.06 -4.79 20.98
CA ILE A 98 10.79 -5.97 20.53
C ILE A 98 9.96 -7.23 20.86
N GLY A 99 9.76 -8.07 19.84
CA GLY A 99 8.92 -9.27 19.96
C GLY A 99 7.52 -9.13 19.41
N ASP A 100 7.08 -7.90 19.09
CA ASP A 100 5.79 -7.66 18.47
C ASP A 100 5.63 -8.42 17.15
N SER A 101 4.39 -8.82 16.87
CA SER A 101 3.98 -9.42 15.60
C SER A 101 3.56 -8.32 14.63
N ILE A 102 4.25 -8.22 13.51
CA ILE A 102 4.05 -7.15 12.52
C ILE A 102 3.74 -7.75 11.14
N LEU A 103 2.66 -7.30 10.53
CA LEU A 103 2.32 -7.60 9.13
C LEU A 103 2.70 -6.40 8.25
N ASP A 104 3.56 -6.59 7.25
CA ASP A 104 3.82 -5.59 6.21
C ASP A 104 2.97 -5.89 4.97
N ALA A 105 1.87 -5.16 4.82
CA ALA A 105 0.94 -5.30 3.71
C ALA A 105 1.44 -4.50 2.48
N GLY A 106 1.71 -5.22 1.38
CA GLY A 106 2.43 -4.69 0.23
C GLY A 106 3.94 -4.73 0.43
N SER A 107 4.44 -5.87 0.94
CA SER A 107 5.83 -6.02 1.38
C SER A 107 6.85 -6.03 0.24
N SER A 108 6.39 -6.06 -1.03
CA SER A 108 7.29 -6.15 -2.19
C SER A 108 8.25 -7.34 -2.04
N SER A 109 9.55 -7.15 -2.29
CA SER A 109 10.58 -8.20 -2.14
C SER A 109 10.97 -8.49 -0.68
N GLY A 110 10.35 -7.80 0.30
CA GLY A 110 10.39 -8.16 1.72
C GLY A 110 11.56 -7.61 2.51
N GLU A 111 12.30 -6.62 2.01
CA GLU A 111 13.46 -6.06 2.71
C GLU A 111 13.08 -5.45 4.06
N PHE A 112 11.86 -4.90 4.18
CA PHE A 112 11.38 -4.36 5.44
C PHE A 112 11.03 -5.48 6.43
N VAL A 113 10.39 -6.54 5.96
CA VAL A 113 10.11 -7.74 6.77
C VAL A 113 11.43 -8.37 7.28
N TYR A 114 12.45 -8.45 6.41
CA TYR A 114 13.78 -8.91 6.80
C TYR A 114 14.39 -8.05 7.92
N LEU A 115 14.32 -6.73 7.77
CA LEU A 115 14.83 -5.80 8.77
C LEU A 115 14.08 -5.96 10.12
N LEU A 116 12.75 -6.03 10.09
CA LEU A 116 11.94 -6.25 11.30
C LEU A 116 12.35 -7.53 12.01
N LYS A 117 12.50 -8.65 11.29
CA LYS A 117 13.00 -9.91 11.88
C LYS A 117 14.39 -9.77 12.45
N SER A 118 15.31 -9.09 11.77
CA SER A 118 16.67 -8.85 12.26
C SER A 118 16.72 -7.97 13.52
N ARG A 119 15.65 -7.21 13.77
CA ARG A 119 15.46 -6.36 14.97
C ARG A 119 14.70 -7.06 16.10
N GLY A 120 14.36 -8.35 15.92
CA GLY A 120 13.73 -9.17 16.95
C GLY A 120 12.20 -9.19 16.91
N HIS A 121 11.57 -8.61 15.90
CA HIS A 121 10.11 -8.67 15.73
C HIS A 121 9.68 -9.97 15.03
N LYS A 122 8.45 -10.42 15.28
CA LYS A 122 7.78 -11.51 14.55
C LYS A 122 7.12 -10.89 13.32
N ALA A 123 7.83 -10.85 12.17
CA ALA A 123 7.35 -10.16 11.00
C ALA A 123 6.94 -11.11 9.89
N LYS A 124 5.82 -10.79 9.22
CA LYS A 124 5.27 -11.44 8.04
C LYS A 124 5.00 -10.40 6.96
N GLY A 125 5.25 -10.76 5.70
CA GLY A 125 4.89 -9.96 4.54
C GLY A 125 3.63 -10.48 3.84
N LEU A 126 2.88 -9.59 3.22
CA LEU A 126 1.80 -9.89 2.29
C LEU A 126 2.05 -9.14 1.00
N GLU A 127 2.17 -9.88 -0.12
CA GLU A 127 2.52 -9.31 -1.42
C GLU A 127 1.76 -10.02 -2.53
N ALA A 128 1.02 -9.27 -3.33
CA ALA A 128 0.22 -9.86 -4.41
C ALA A 128 1.08 -10.34 -5.59
N ASN A 129 2.27 -9.77 -5.79
CA ASN A 129 3.19 -10.20 -6.83
C ASN A 129 3.96 -11.46 -6.38
N GLU A 130 3.62 -12.59 -6.97
CA GLU A 130 4.20 -13.90 -6.63
C GLU A 130 5.73 -13.93 -6.81
N GLY A 131 6.26 -13.30 -7.87
CA GLY A 131 7.71 -13.28 -8.12
C GLY A 131 8.49 -12.54 -7.03
N TYR A 132 7.95 -11.42 -6.54
CA TYR A 132 8.52 -10.67 -5.43
C TYR A 132 8.39 -11.43 -4.11
N ALA A 133 7.23 -12.01 -3.82
CA ALA A 133 7.03 -12.83 -2.63
C ALA A 133 7.97 -14.05 -2.61
N MET A 134 8.12 -14.74 -3.75
CA MET A 134 9.07 -15.86 -3.89
C MET A 134 10.52 -15.42 -3.69
N PHE A 135 10.91 -14.23 -4.19
CA PHE A 135 12.24 -13.69 -3.93
C PHE A 135 12.47 -13.53 -2.41
N GLY A 136 11.55 -12.90 -1.71
CA GLY A 136 11.64 -12.74 -0.25
C GLY A 136 11.81 -14.07 0.47
N LYS A 137 11.02 -15.07 0.10
CA LYS A 137 11.14 -16.43 0.68
C LYS A 137 12.48 -17.08 0.41
N LYS A 138 12.93 -17.08 -0.84
CA LYS A 138 14.12 -17.83 -1.28
C LYS A 138 15.43 -17.13 -0.93
N GLU A 139 15.50 -15.82 -1.20
CA GLU A 139 16.75 -15.07 -1.10
C GLU A 139 16.94 -14.42 0.28
N LEU A 140 15.85 -14.02 0.94
CA LEU A 140 15.91 -13.37 2.25
C LEU A 140 15.51 -14.30 3.42
N GLY A 141 14.98 -15.48 3.14
CA GLY A 141 14.56 -16.44 4.18
C GLY A 141 13.43 -15.92 5.07
N ILE A 142 12.54 -15.10 4.53
CA ILE A 142 11.46 -14.46 5.27
C ILE A 142 10.09 -15.05 4.92
N ASP A 143 9.12 -14.89 5.83
CA ASP A 143 7.74 -15.28 5.59
C ASP A 143 7.01 -14.17 4.84
N VAL A 144 6.73 -14.40 3.56
CA VAL A 144 5.91 -13.52 2.71
C VAL A 144 4.81 -14.36 2.07
N GLU A 145 3.57 -14.00 2.26
CA GLU A 145 2.44 -14.67 1.66
C GLU A 145 2.09 -14.02 0.31
N ALA A 146 2.06 -14.84 -0.76
CA ALA A 146 1.72 -14.37 -2.11
C ALA A 146 0.20 -14.39 -2.29
N LYS A 147 -0.48 -13.30 -1.89
CA LYS A 147 -1.94 -13.15 -1.98
C LYS A 147 -2.35 -11.69 -2.15
N ALA A 148 -3.52 -11.48 -2.74
CA ALA A 148 -4.21 -10.19 -2.70
C ALA A 148 -4.68 -9.88 -1.25
N PHE A 149 -4.86 -8.60 -0.94
CA PHE A 149 -5.31 -8.19 0.40
C PHE A 149 -6.67 -8.80 0.76
N SER A 150 -7.62 -8.83 -0.19
CA SER A 150 -8.96 -9.40 -0.02
C SER A 150 -8.97 -10.91 0.23
N GLU A 151 -7.91 -11.61 -0.17
CA GLU A 151 -7.76 -13.06 0.00
C GLU A 151 -7.01 -13.43 1.28
N PHE A 152 -6.41 -12.45 1.95
CA PHE A 152 -5.65 -12.68 3.17
C PHE A 152 -6.55 -13.15 4.30
N LYS A 153 -6.15 -14.24 4.95
CA LYS A 153 -6.81 -14.80 6.13
C LYS A 153 -5.74 -15.22 7.13
N SER A 154 -5.95 -14.94 8.38
CA SER A 154 -5.02 -15.30 9.45
C SER A 154 -5.78 -15.52 10.75
N GLU A 155 -5.46 -16.59 11.45
CA GLU A 155 -5.89 -16.78 12.85
C GLU A 155 -5.00 -15.97 13.81
N LEU A 156 -3.79 -15.64 13.36
CA LEU A 156 -2.87 -14.79 14.11
C LEU A 156 -3.34 -13.33 14.06
N LYS A 157 -3.22 -12.67 15.20
CA LYS A 157 -3.42 -11.22 15.32
C LYS A 157 -2.08 -10.52 15.43
N PHE A 158 -2.02 -9.31 14.90
CA PHE A 158 -0.80 -8.50 14.84
C PHE A 158 -0.87 -7.32 15.81
N ASP A 159 0.28 -6.98 16.40
CA ASP A 159 0.46 -5.76 17.18
C ASP A 159 0.46 -4.54 16.28
N ALA A 160 1.04 -4.68 15.08
CA ALA A 160 1.04 -3.64 14.07
C ALA A 160 0.81 -4.20 12.67
N ILE A 161 0.13 -3.42 11.82
CA ILE A 161 0.07 -3.64 10.37
C ILE A 161 0.65 -2.39 9.71
N THR A 162 1.57 -2.57 8.76
CA THR A 162 2.18 -1.47 8.03
C THR A 162 1.80 -1.53 6.55
N MET A 163 1.55 -0.36 5.95
CA MET A 163 1.28 -0.20 4.53
C MET A 163 2.08 0.99 3.98
N PHE A 164 3.11 0.73 3.19
CA PHE A 164 3.96 1.78 2.64
C PHE A 164 3.84 1.86 1.13
N HIS A 165 3.29 2.97 0.61
CA HIS A 165 3.04 3.17 -0.82
C HIS A 165 2.11 2.09 -1.40
N VAL A 166 0.98 1.90 -0.76
CA VAL A 166 -0.04 0.92 -1.12
C VAL A 166 -1.40 1.57 -1.32
N LEU A 167 -1.82 2.44 -0.39
CA LEU A 167 -3.17 3.02 -0.38
C LEU A 167 -3.51 3.75 -1.68
N GLU A 168 -2.53 4.44 -2.28
CA GLU A 168 -2.66 5.17 -3.54
C GLU A 168 -2.95 4.26 -4.74
N HIS A 169 -2.74 2.95 -4.61
CA HIS A 169 -2.96 1.95 -5.65
C HIS A 169 -4.25 1.15 -5.45
N LEU A 170 -4.96 1.36 -4.36
CA LEU A 170 -6.18 0.63 -4.04
C LEU A 170 -7.40 1.30 -4.66
N GLU A 171 -8.26 0.49 -5.28
CA GLU A 171 -9.55 0.94 -5.79
C GLU A 171 -10.49 1.33 -4.65
N ASN A 172 -10.55 0.49 -3.62
CA ASN A 172 -11.32 0.73 -2.40
C ASN A 172 -10.42 0.65 -1.17
N PRO A 173 -9.73 1.75 -0.81
CA PRO A 173 -8.81 1.76 0.32
C PRO A 173 -9.52 1.51 1.65
N ILE A 174 -10.77 1.98 1.82
CA ILE A 174 -11.50 1.82 3.09
C ILE A 174 -11.78 0.35 3.37
N SER A 175 -12.36 -0.39 2.41
CA SER A 175 -12.65 -1.82 2.62
C SER A 175 -11.37 -2.64 2.86
N THR A 176 -10.24 -2.26 2.22
CA THR A 176 -8.96 -2.91 2.46
C THR A 176 -8.44 -2.63 3.88
N LEU A 177 -8.55 -1.38 4.34
CA LEU A 177 -8.16 -1.01 5.71
C LEU A 177 -9.03 -1.73 6.74
N GLU A 178 -10.35 -1.76 6.56
CA GLU A 178 -11.29 -2.49 7.44
C GLU A 178 -10.95 -3.98 7.49
N HIS A 179 -10.73 -4.60 6.32
CA HIS A 179 -10.36 -6.01 6.25
C HIS A 179 -9.05 -6.29 6.99
N LEU A 180 -7.99 -5.53 6.71
CA LEU A 180 -6.69 -5.72 7.37
C LEU A 180 -6.74 -5.38 8.85
N SER A 181 -7.47 -4.34 9.27
CA SER A 181 -7.64 -3.99 10.68
C SER A 181 -8.31 -5.11 11.48
N SER A 182 -9.13 -5.96 10.83
CA SER A 182 -9.72 -7.11 11.48
C SER A 182 -8.68 -8.11 12.01
N PHE A 183 -7.43 -8.06 11.54
CA PHE A 183 -6.31 -8.89 12.01
C PHE A 183 -5.45 -8.21 13.08
N LEU A 184 -5.81 -7.00 13.51
CA LEU A 184 -5.12 -6.36 14.65
C LEU A 184 -5.54 -6.98 15.98
N LYS A 185 -4.63 -6.95 16.95
CA LYS A 185 -4.95 -7.14 18.36
C LYS A 185 -5.78 -5.95 18.88
N PRO A 186 -6.44 -6.06 20.07
CA PRO A 186 -7.26 -4.97 20.62
C PRO A 186 -6.54 -3.61 20.68
N ASP A 187 -5.26 -3.60 21.05
CA ASP A 187 -4.43 -2.38 21.15
C ASP A 187 -3.47 -2.21 19.98
N GLY A 188 -3.68 -2.98 18.91
CA GLY A 188 -2.86 -2.94 17.70
C GLY A 188 -3.18 -1.72 16.83
N PHE A 189 -2.25 -1.33 15.96
CA PHE A 189 -2.40 -0.18 15.07
C PHE A 189 -2.02 -0.49 13.62
N LEU A 190 -2.55 0.33 12.70
CA LEU A 190 -2.27 0.30 11.28
C LEU A 190 -1.78 1.69 10.84
#